data_2b99539ea9f2e8acca92a7f482fa4876
#
_entry.id   2b99539ea9f2e8acca92a7f482fa4876
#
_cell.length_a   1.000
_cell.length_b   1.000
_cell.length_c   1.000
_cell.angle_alpha   90.00
_cell.angle_beta   90.00
_cell.angle_gamma   90.00
#
_symmetry.space_group_name_H-M   'P 1'
#
loop_
_entity.id
_entity.type
_entity.pdbx_description
1 polymer ?
#
loop_
_entity_poly.entity_id
_entity_poly.type
_entity_poly.pdbx_seq_one_letter_code
_entity_poly.pdbx_strand_id
1 'polypeptide(L)'
;MAETRKSAKPARVSEVLAVYLQRAGLAERVAQAGVIAEWAAIVGPDVAPVAAAEAVTPDGVLLVRVRSSAWANELSLMAHQIIARVNAGRTTGRIERIRWLVGA
;
A
#
# COMPACT_ATOMS: atom_id res chain seq x y z
N MET A 1 17.58 -16.81 40.12
CA MET A 1 16.30 -16.51 40.43
C MET A 1 15.69 -15.47 39.51
N ALA A 2 15.39 -14.31 39.92
CA ALA A 2 14.73 -13.35 39.06
C ALA A 2 15.59 -12.97 37.85
N GLU A 3 16.87 -12.88 38.04
CA GLU A 3 17.78 -12.51 36.96
C GLU A 3 17.81 -13.53 35.84
N THR A 4 17.84 -14.79 36.20
CA THR A 4 17.86 -15.86 35.21
C THR A 4 16.60 -15.84 34.35
N ARG A 5 15.47 -15.67 35.00
CA ARG A 5 14.22 -15.60 34.27
C ARG A 5 14.12 -14.35 33.43
N LYS A 6 14.65 -13.26 33.93
CA LYS A 6 14.66 -12.02 33.15
C LYS A 6 15.48 -12.16 31.90
N SER A 7 16.61 -12.85 31.96
CA SER A 7 17.42 -13.07 30.78
C SER A 7 16.70 -13.90 29.74
N ALA A 8 16.12 -15.02 30.17
CA ALA A 8 15.48 -15.95 29.26
C ALA A 8 14.18 -15.39 28.66
N LYS A 9 13.36 -14.79 29.52
CA LYS A 9 12.08 -14.28 29.07
C LYS A 9 12.18 -13.09 28.13
N PRO A 10 13.03 -12.09 28.39
CA PRO A 10 13.17 -11.00 27.42
C PRO A 10 13.62 -11.48 26.04
N ALA A 11 14.51 -12.46 25.97
CA ALA A 11 14.95 -12.99 24.70
C ALA A 11 13.82 -13.64 23.95
N ARG A 12 12.98 -14.43 24.64
CA ARG A 12 11.84 -15.06 24.04
C ARG A 12 10.81 -14.07 23.56
N VAL A 13 10.52 -13.06 24.38
CA VAL A 13 9.57 -12.03 24.03
C VAL A 13 10.06 -11.29 22.78
N SER A 14 11.35 -11.01 22.70
CA SER A 14 11.93 -10.37 21.53
C SER A 14 11.76 -11.21 20.27
N GLU A 15 11.96 -12.52 20.39
CA GLU A 15 11.80 -13.43 19.25
C GLU A 15 10.34 -13.49 18.79
N VAL A 16 9.41 -13.61 19.73
CA VAL A 16 7.99 -13.63 19.42
C VAL A 16 7.55 -12.32 18.78
N LEU A 17 8.02 -11.19 19.33
CA LEU A 17 7.71 -9.89 18.79
C LEU A 17 8.27 -9.72 17.37
N ALA A 18 9.49 -10.20 17.12
CA ALA A 18 10.07 -10.13 15.79
C ALA A 18 9.25 -10.91 14.77
N VAL A 19 8.78 -12.11 15.14
CA VAL A 19 7.91 -12.90 14.27
C VAL A 19 6.60 -12.17 14.00
N TYR A 20 6.01 -11.61 15.05
CA TYR A 20 4.78 -10.85 14.91
C TYR A 20 4.94 -9.68 13.96
N LEU A 21 6.03 -8.92 14.12
CA LEU A 21 6.28 -7.76 13.26
C LEU A 21 6.53 -8.16 11.81
N GLN A 22 7.23 -9.28 11.60
CA GLN A 22 7.42 -9.82 10.26
C GLN A 22 6.11 -10.19 9.61
N ARG A 23 5.23 -10.85 10.34
CA ARG A 23 3.92 -11.25 9.82
C ARG A 23 3.05 -10.03 9.53
N ALA A 24 3.07 -9.04 10.40
CA ALA A 24 2.33 -7.81 10.19
C ALA A 24 2.82 -7.08 8.95
N GLY A 25 4.13 -7.00 8.76
CA GLY A 25 4.71 -6.38 7.57
C GLY A 25 4.38 -7.12 6.30
N LEU A 26 4.36 -8.46 6.36
CA LEU A 26 3.99 -9.28 5.22
C LEU A 26 2.52 -9.09 4.87
N ALA A 27 1.64 -9.06 5.87
CA ALA A 27 0.22 -8.82 5.65
C ALA A 27 -0.02 -7.47 5.00
N GLU A 28 0.72 -6.46 5.43
CA GLU A 28 0.64 -5.12 4.84
C GLU A 28 1.05 -5.14 3.37
N ARG A 29 2.15 -5.82 3.04
CA ARG A 29 2.60 -5.93 1.65
C ARG A 29 1.61 -6.68 0.77
N VAL A 30 1.02 -7.73 1.30
CA VAL A 30 0.00 -8.48 0.57
C VAL A 30 -1.22 -7.60 0.30
N ALA A 31 -1.65 -6.84 1.30
CA ALA A 31 -2.76 -5.92 1.13
C ALA A 31 -2.43 -4.83 0.10
N GLN A 32 -1.20 -4.31 0.11
CA GLN A 32 -0.76 -3.32 -0.86
C GLN A 32 -0.74 -3.91 -2.28
N ALA A 33 -0.28 -5.14 -2.44
CA ALA A 33 -0.31 -5.80 -3.74
C ALA A 33 -1.74 -5.97 -4.26
N GLY A 34 -2.69 -6.15 -3.37
CA GLY A 34 -4.11 -6.23 -3.74
C GLY A 34 -4.62 -4.96 -4.39
N VAL A 35 -4.09 -3.80 -4.01
CA VAL A 35 -4.46 -2.53 -4.65
C VAL A 35 -4.15 -2.56 -6.13
N ILE A 36 -2.97 -3.06 -6.49
CA ILE A 36 -2.57 -3.13 -7.90
C ILE A 36 -3.51 -4.03 -8.68
N ALA A 37 -3.85 -5.19 -8.12
CA ALA A 37 -4.73 -6.14 -8.78
C ALA A 37 -6.15 -5.59 -8.96
N GLU A 38 -6.61 -4.76 -8.03
CA GLU A 38 -7.97 -4.23 -8.04
C GLU A 38 -8.09 -2.87 -8.72
N TRP A 39 -6.98 -2.28 -9.10
CA TRP A 39 -6.95 -0.90 -9.61
C TRP A 39 -7.94 -0.66 -10.73
N ALA A 40 -7.94 -1.53 -11.75
CA ALA A 40 -8.81 -1.34 -12.91
C ALA A 40 -10.29 -1.32 -12.52
N ALA A 41 -10.67 -2.17 -11.57
CA ALA A 41 -12.05 -2.20 -11.09
C ALA A 41 -12.39 -0.97 -10.27
N ILE A 42 -11.41 -0.46 -9.51
CA ILE A 42 -11.61 0.71 -8.65
C ILE A 42 -11.84 1.97 -9.48
N VAL A 43 -11.01 2.19 -10.49
CA VAL A 43 -11.06 3.43 -11.28
C VAL A 43 -12.02 3.34 -12.47
N GLY A 44 -12.38 2.13 -12.87
CA GLY A 44 -13.38 1.93 -13.92
C GLY A 44 -12.81 1.91 -15.33
N PRO A 45 -13.67 1.60 -16.32
CA PRO A 45 -13.21 1.34 -17.69
C PRO A 45 -12.73 2.58 -18.45
N ASP A 46 -13.07 3.78 -17.98
CA ASP A 46 -12.62 5.01 -18.64
C ASP A 46 -11.19 5.36 -18.25
N VAL A 47 -10.79 5.08 -17.02
CA VAL A 47 -9.48 5.45 -16.50
C VAL A 47 -8.48 4.31 -16.65
N ALA A 48 -8.92 3.08 -16.48
CA ALA A 48 -8.01 1.93 -16.50
C ALA A 48 -7.12 1.87 -17.74
N PRO A 49 -7.61 2.17 -18.95
CA PRO A 49 -6.74 2.11 -20.14
C PRO A 49 -5.64 3.17 -20.18
N VAL A 50 -5.80 4.27 -19.44
CA VAL A 50 -4.84 5.39 -19.50
C VAL A 50 -4.02 5.53 -18.23
N ALA A 51 -4.32 4.77 -17.19
CA ALA A 51 -3.62 4.85 -15.91
C ALA A 51 -3.51 3.45 -15.31
N ALA A 52 -2.28 3.00 -15.06
CA ALA A 52 -2.00 1.67 -14.53
C ALA A 52 -1.26 1.79 -13.20
N ALA A 53 -1.75 1.09 -12.19
CA ALA A 53 -1.05 1.00 -10.91
C ALA A 53 0.15 0.08 -11.10
N GLU A 54 1.34 0.56 -10.73
CA GLU A 54 2.58 -0.19 -10.92
C GLU A 54 3.15 -0.76 -9.63
N ALA A 55 3.11 0.02 -8.57
CA ALA A 55 3.73 -0.40 -7.32
C ALA A 55 3.17 0.41 -6.15
N VAL A 56 3.37 -0.13 -4.95
CA VAL A 56 3.06 0.59 -3.72
C VAL A 56 4.33 0.57 -2.88
N THR A 57 4.76 1.73 -2.43
CA THR A 57 5.93 1.82 -1.55
C THR A 57 5.54 1.41 -0.12
N PRO A 58 6.52 1.02 0.71
CA PRO A 58 6.20 0.64 2.09
C PRO A 58 5.52 1.72 2.91
N ASP A 59 5.76 2.99 2.58
CA ASP A 59 5.13 4.12 3.28
C ASP A 59 3.77 4.51 2.69
N GLY A 60 3.23 3.69 1.80
CA GLY A 60 1.86 3.87 1.34
C GLY A 60 1.68 4.79 0.14
N VAL A 61 2.71 4.95 -0.68
CA VAL A 61 2.60 5.73 -1.91
C VAL A 61 2.28 4.79 -3.07
N LEU A 62 1.15 5.02 -3.72
CA LEU A 62 0.78 4.25 -4.90
C LEU A 62 1.37 4.93 -6.13
N LEU A 63 2.16 4.19 -6.88
CA LEU A 63 2.78 4.68 -8.11
C LEU A 63 1.87 4.28 -9.28
N VAL A 64 1.37 5.29 -9.99
CA VAL A 64 0.46 5.08 -11.11
C VAL A 64 1.06 5.68 -12.36
N ARG A 65 1.24 4.87 -13.37
CA ARG A 65 1.74 5.33 -14.66
C ARG A 65 0.59 5.78 -15.53
N VAL A 66 0.69 6.99 -16.05
CA VAL A 66 -0.35 7.57 -16.89
C VAL A 66 0.18 7.86 -18.29
N ARG A 67 -0.70 7.87 -19.27
CA ARG A 67 -0.32 8.04 -20.67
C ARG A 67 0.24 9.41 -21.01
N SER A 68 -0.26 10.43 -20.36
CA SER A 68 0.11 11.81 -20.70
C SER A 68 0.03 12.71 -19.48
N SER A 69 0.68 13.86 -19.57
CA SER A 69 0.59 14.86 -18.51
C SER A 69 -0.82 15.42 -18.36
N ALA A 70 -1.60 15.45 -19.44
CA ALA A 70 -2.99 15.86 -19.36
C ALA A 70 -3.78 14.91 -18.46
N TRP A 71 -3.58 13.60 -18.64
CA TRP A 71 -4.23 12.63 -17.77
C TRP A 71 -3.72 12.70 -16.34
N ALA A 72 -2.41 12.91 -16.15
CA ALA A 72 -1.86 13.08 -14.80
C ALA A 72 -2.52 14.26 -14.10
N ASN A 73 -2.70 15.37 -14.79
CA ASN A 73 -3.33 16.55 -14.24
C ASN A 73 -4.79 16.29 -13.88
N GLU A 74 -5.54 15.70 -14.78
CA GLU A 74 -6.95 15.36 -14.56
C GLU A 74 -7.12 14.46 -13.34
N LEU A 75 -6.35 13.38 -13.30
CA LEU A 75 -6.48 12.39 -12.24
C LEU A 75 -5.99 12.93 -10.89
N SER A 76 -5.00 13.82 -10.89
CA SER A 76 -4.52 14.42 -9.65
C SER A 76 -5.59 15.27 -8.98
N LEU A 77 -6.50 15.85 -9.75
CA LEU A 77 -7.62 16.61 -9.20
C LEU A 77 -8.62 15.69 -8.49
N MET A 78 -8.62 14.41 -8.84
CA MET A 78 -9.51 13.40 -8.27
C MET A 78 -8.80 12.50 -7.26
N ALA A 79 -7.57 12.84 -6.89
CA ALA A 79 -6.73 11.96 -6.07
C ALA A 79 -7.40 11.58 -4.76
N HIS A 80 -8.04 12.52 -4.07
CA HIS A 80 -8.69 12.22 -2.79
C HIS A 80 -9.83 11.22 -2.96
N GLN A 81 -10.60 11.35 -4.02
CA GLN A 81 -11.70 10.42 -4.29
C GLN A 81 -11.17 9.04 -4.63
N ILE A 82 -10.10 9.00 -5.43
CA ILE A 82 -9.48 7.73 -5.81
C ILE A 82 -8.90 7.04 -4.58
N ILE A 83 -8.19 7.78 -3.75
CA ILE A 83 -7.61 7.24 -2.51
C ILE A 83 -8.71 6.69 -1.60
N ALA A 84 -9.81 7.42 -1.47
CA ALA A 84 -10.94 6.95 -0.65
C ALA A 84 -11.50 5.64 -1.17
N ARG A 85 -11.63 5.49 -2.47
CA ARG A 85 -12.12 4.26 -3.09
C ARG A 85 -11.14 3.10 -2.90
N VAL A 86 -9.85 3.37 -3.09
CA VAL A 86 -8.81 2.37 -2.92
C VAL A 86 -8.81 1.87 -1.48
N ASN A 87 -8.96 2.77 -0.52
CA ASN A 87 -8.90 2.43 0.90
C ASN A 87 -10.20 1.88 1.47
N ALA A 88 -11.28 1.88 0.72
CA ALA A 88 -12.58 1.44 1.21
C ALA A 88 -12.49 -0.01 1.72
N GLY A 89 -12.84 -0.20 2.99
CA GLY A 89 -12.78 -1.51 3.63
C GLY A 89 -11.38 -2.00 4.00
N ARG A 90 -10.35 -1.20 3.81
CA ARG A 90 -8.98 -1.61 4.13
C ARG A 90 -8.59 -1.13 5.51
N THR A 91 -8.06 -2.04 6.32
CA THR A 91 -7.50 -1.72 7.63
C THR A 91 -5.98 -1.77 7.62
N THR A 92 -5.38 -2.50 6.67
CA THR A 92 -3.94 -2.59 6.44
C THR A 92 -3.65 -2.27 4.98
N GLY A 93 -2.43 -1.86 4.71
CA GLY A 93 -2.02 -1.56 3.34
C GLY A 93 -2.74 -0.36 2.75
N ARG A 94 -3.11 0.57 3.59
CA ARG A 94 -3.83 1.77 3.14
C ARG A 94 -2.89 2.66 2.35
N ILE A 95 -3.46 3.30 1.33
CA ILE A 95 -2.72 4.23 0.48
C ILE A 95 -2.84 5.64 1.08
N GLU A 96 -1.68 6.27 1.27
CA GLU A 96 -1.62 7.63 1.83
C GLU A 96 -1.66 8.69 0.73
N ARG A 97 -1.03 8.40 -0.40
CA ARG A 97 -1.04 9.32 -1.54
C ARG A 97 -0.71 8.57 -2.82
N ILE A 98 -0.93 9.25 -3.94
CA ILE A 98 -0.65 8.70 -5.26
C ILE A 98 0.41 9.57 -5.92
N ARG A 99 1.38 8.91 -6.56
CA ARG A 99 2.37 9.58 -7.38
C ARG A 99 2.10 9.21 -8.83
N TRP A 100 1.85 10.23 -9.64
CA TRP A 100 1.53 10.04 -11.04
C TRP A 100 2.82 10.11 -11.86
N LEU A 101 3.09 9.03 -12.61
CA LEU A 101 4.28 8.91 -13.44
C LEU A 101 3.85 8.96 -14.89
N VAL A 102 4.35 9.96 -15.64
CA VAL A 102 3.98 10.12 -17.04
C VAL A 102 4.95 9.34 -17.91
N GLY A 103 4.41 8.61 -18.88
CA GLY A 103 5.22 7.88 -19.82
C GLY A 103 4.60 6.55 -20.21
N ALA A 104 5.17 5.96 -21.22
CA ALA A 104 4.70 4.68 -21.73
C ALA A 104 5.23 3.49 -20.95
#